data_fc875f2ec94bc628bf6df2e594136528
#
_entry.id   fc875f2ec94bc628bf6df2e594136528
#
_cell.length_a   1.000
_cell.length_b   1.000
_cell.length_c   1.000
_cell.angle_alpha   90.00
_cell.angle_beta   90.00
_cell.angle_gamma   90.00
#
_symmetry.space_group_name_H-M   'P 1'
#
loop_
_entity.id
_entity.type
_entity.pdbx_description
1 polymer ?
#
loop_
_entity_poly.entity_id
_entity_poly.type
_entity_poly.pdbx_seq_one_letter_code
_entity_poly.pdbx_strand_id
1 'polypeptide(L)'
;YTFVYKEPGDYELTKQTVGSRFALVAFRTGVNIQNSADVAEAQALQTKLSVRQEEKGESIQPTQWNKEQMLAIRDEYNKERNEKGVKSEDLFGRKGEITPEQNNMGVAVGIGGLPKEGAVYLFYTPISSDPQSLTLKDVPNGDNAFWSLTVYDKDGFPSGDLFNLNSAFAKT
;
A
#
# COMPACT_ATOMS: atom_id res chain seq x y z
N TYR A 1 -3.80 9.87 2.99
CA TYR A 1 -3.04 10.35 1.83
C TYR A 1 -1.66 9.70 1.81
N THR A 2 -1.12 9.43 0.62
CA THR A 2 0.17 8.77 0.43
C THR A 2 1.13 9.69 -0.30
N PHE A 3 2.34 9.80 0.22
CA PHE A 3 3.45 10.54 -0.39
C PHE A 3 4.61 9.57 -0.62
N VAL A 4 5.25 9.68 -1.78
CA VAL A 4 6.41 8.86 -2.12
C VAL A 4 7.55 9.78 -2.53
N TYR A 5 8.68 9.65 -1.85
CA TYR A 5 9.92 10.33 -2.17
C TYR A 5 10.94 9.27 -2.60
N LYS A 6 11.52 9.45 -3.77
CA LYS A 6 12.46 8.48 -4.37
C LYS A 6 13.90 8.95 -4.33
N GLU A 7 14.09 10.27 -4.36
CA GLU A 7 15.41 10.86 -4.38
C GLU A 7 15.96 11.04 -2.94
N PRO A 8 17.27 10.89 -2.74
CA PRO A 8 17.90 11.25 -1.47
C PRO A 8 17.68 12.73 -1.16
N GLY A 9 17.43 13.06 0.11
CA GLY A 9 17.22 14.44 0.53
C GLY A 9 16.57 14.56 1.90
N ASP A 10 16.41 15.81 2.32
CA ASP A 10 15.66 16.15 3.52
C ASP A 10 14.22 16.50 3.12
N TYR A 11 13.27 15.86 3.77
CA TYR A 11 11.85 16.03 3.50
C TYR A 11 11.12 16.46 4.75
N GLU A 12 10.34 17.52 4.62
CA GLU A 12 9.52 18.05 5.69
C GLU A 12 8.07 17.57 5.57
N LEU A 13 7.54 17.00 6.64
CA LEU A 13 6.15 16.60 6.76
C LEU A 13 5.45 17.49 7.78
N THR A 14 4.56 18.35 7.33
CA THR A 14 3.75 19.21 8.19
C THR A 14 2.32 18.70 8.30
N LYS A 15 1.61 19.09 9.34
CA LYS A 15 0.17 18.82 9.47
C LYS A 15 -0.63 19.32 8.27
N GLN A 16 -0.20 20.42 7.66
CA GLN A 16 -0.85 20.98 6.49
C GLN A 16 -0.66 20.09 5.25
N THR A 17 0.57 19.62 5.01
CA THR A 17 0.89 18.79 3.86
C THR A 17 0.32 17.38 4.00
N VAL A 18 0.46 16.78 5.19
CA VAL A 18 -0.03 15.41 5.45
C VAL A 18 -1.56 15.36 5.58
N GLY A 19 -2.18 16.44 6.06
CA GLY A 19 -3.64 16.49 6.26
C GLY A 19 -4.14 15.70 7.47
N SER A 20 -3.24 15.20 8.32
CA SER A 20 -3.54 14.42 9.52
C SER A 20 -2.63 14.82 10.68
N ARG A 21 -3.05 14.53 11.91
CA ARG A 21 -2.21 14.63 13.11
C ARG A 21 -1.19 13.50 13.21
N PHE A 22 -1.43 12.42 12.52
CA PHE A 22 -0.62 11.22 12.55
C PHE A 22 -0.12 10.89 11.16
N ALA A 23 1.12 10.45 11.06
CA ALA A 23 1.72 9.96 9.85
C ALA A 23 2.47 8.65 10.15
N LEU A 24 2.34 7.69 9.23
CA LEU A 24 3.20 6.52 9.19
C LEU A 24 4.29 6.79 8.15
N VAL A 25 5.54 6.75 8.60
CA VAL A 25 6.70 6.90 7.71
C VAL A 25 7.35 5.54 7.55
N ALA A 26 7.40 5.04 6.31
CA ALA A 26 8.06 3.80 5.97
C ALA A 26 9.28 4.09 5.08
N PHE A 27 10.45 3.69 5.55
CA PHE A 27 11.68 3.71 4.76
C PHE A 27 11.89 2.35 4.11
N ARG A 28 12.08 2.34 2.79
CA ARG A 28 12.33 1.11 2.03
C ARG A 28 13.66 1.22 1.32
N THR A 29 14.54 0.26 1.57
CA THR A 29 15.81 0.11 0.87
C THR A 29 15.74 -1.17 0.03
N GLY A 30 15.91 -1.02 -1.28
CA GLY A 30 16.01 -2.17 -2.19
C GLY A 30 17.28 -2.97 -1.85
N VAL A 31 17.19 -4.29 -1.82
CA VAL A 31 18.31 -5.17 -1.50
C VAL A 31 18.19 -6.51 -2.19
N ASN A 32 19.26 -6.97 -2.78
CA ASN A 32 19.40 -8.36 -3.23
C ASN A 32 19.93 -9.21 -2.06
N ILE A 33 19.03 -9.92 -1.40
CA ILE A 33 19.35 -10.75 -0.23
C ILE A 33 20.32 -11.90 -0.52
N GLN A 34 20.51 -12.26 -1.79
CA GLN A 34 21.48 -13.27 -2.22
C GLN A 34 22.90 -12.70 -2.35
N ASN A 35 23.07 -11.40 -2.27
CA ASN A 35 24.36 -10.72 -2.34
C ASN A 35 24.69 -10.08 -0.99
N SER A 36 25.65 -10.66 -0.27
CA SER A 36 26.05 -10.17 1.06
C SER A 36 26.62 -8.74 1.04
N ALA A 37 27.27 -8.34 -0.04
CA ALA A 37 27.78 -6.97 -0.19
C ALA A 37 26.63 -5.97 -0.32
N ASP A 38 25.60 -6.30 -1.09
CA ASP A 38 24.40 -5.46 -1.25
C ASP A 38 23.62 -5.37 0.06
N VAL A 39 23.55 -6.47 0.82
CA VAL A 39 22.94 -6.46 2.16
C VAL A 39 23.70 -5.50 3.11
N ALA A 40 25.03 -5.54 3.10
CA ALA A 40 25.84 -4.66 3.93
C ALA A 40 25.67 -3.17 3.52
N GLU A 41 25.60 -2.88 2.22
CA GLU A 41 25.35 -1.55 1.71
C GLU A 41 23.95 -1.04 2.12
N ALA A 42 22.93 -1.87 1.96
CA ALA A 42 21.55 -1.53 2.38
C ALA A 42 21.49 -1.22 3.88
N GLN A 43 22.14 -2.01 4.72
CA GLN A 43 22.25 -1.75 6.15
C GLN A 43 22.99 -0.43 6.46
N ALA A 44 24.07 -0.14 5.76
CA ALA A 44 24.82 1.11 5.90
C ALA A 44 23.97 2.34 5.48
N LEU A 45 23.12 2.21 4.46
CA LEU A 45 22.16 3.25 4.07
C LEU A 45 21.11 3.46 5.14
N GLN A 46 20.58 2.40 5.72
CA GLN A 46 19.56 2.50 6.77
C GLN A 46 20.07 3.23 8.01
N THR A 47 21.35 3.11 8.36
CA THR A 47 21.94 3.84 9.49
C THR A 47 22.02 5.36 9.28
N LYS A 48 21.92 5.82 8.02
CA LYS A 48 21.95 7.26 7.69
C LYS A 48 20.56 7.91 7.78
N LEU A 49 19.51 7.09 7.94
CA LEU A 49 18.15 7.61 8.08
C LEU A 49 17.96 8.22 9.47
N SER A 50 17.37 9.40 9.50
CA SER A 50 17.02 10.05 10.75
C SER A 50 15.64 10.70 10.65
N VAL A 51 14.92 10.70 11.76
CA VAL A 51 13.66 11.44 11.91
C VAL A 51 13.85 12.47 13.00
N ARG A 52 13.65 13.73 12.67
CA ARG A 52 13.68 14.83 13.60
C ARG A 52 12.27 15.40 13.73
N GLN A 53 11.83 15.60 14.95
CA GLN A 53 10.58 16.29 15.26
C GLN A 53 10.91 17.59 15.97
N GLU A 54 10.32 18.69 15.54
CA GLU A 54 10.49 20.00 16.22
C GLU A 54 9.74 20.02 17.55
N GLU A 55 8.54 19.42 17.54
CA GLU A 55 7.73 19.27 18.75
C GLU A 55 7.38 17.79 18.95
N LYS A 56 7.58 17.30 20.18
CA LYS A 56 7.06 15.99 20.55
C LYS A 56 5.55 16.08 20.68
N GLY A 57 4.85 15.37 19.82
CA GLY A 57 3.41 15.16 19.96
C GLY A 57 3.09 14.32 21.19
N GLU A 58 1.83 14.33 21.57
CA GLU A 58 1.32 13.41 22.59
C GLU A 58 1.30 11.99 22.06
N SER A 59 1.41 11.01 22.95
CA SER A 59 1.23 9.61 22.61
C SER A 59 -0.16 9.39 22.02
N ILE A 60 -0.25 8.55 20.99
CA ILE A 60 -1.53 8.13 20.43
C ILE A 60 -2.27 7.37 21.54
N GLN A 61 -3.41 7.91 21.95
CA GLN A 61 -4.33 7.15 22.79
C GLN A 61 -5.15 6.23 21.89
N PRO A 62 -5.19 4.92 22.14
CA PRO A 62 -6.05 4.02 21.39
C PRO A 62 -7.49 4.53 21.45
N THR A 63 -8.14 4.60 20.29
CA THR A 63 -9.57 4.85 20.26
C THR A 63 -10.31 3.67 20.89
N GLN A 64 -11.47 3.92 21.47
CA GLN A 64 -12.29 2.85 22.07
C GLN A 64 -13.11 2.04 21.03
N TRP A 65 -12.62 2.01 19.78
CA TRP A 65 -13.26 1.23 18.71
C TRP A 65 -13.00 -0.25 18.93
N ASN A 66 -14.04 -1.05 18.85
CA ASN A 66 -13.89 -2.50 18.80
C ASN A 66 -13.80 -3.00 17.36
N LYS A 67 -13.46 -4.28 17.21
CA LYS A 67 -13.27 -4.90 15.90
C LYS A 67 -14.54 -4.86 15.06
N GLU A 68 -15.70 -5.11 15.65
CA GLU A 68 -16.99 -5.16 14.95
C GLU A 68 -17.34 -3.79 14.36
N GLN A 69 -17.14 -2.72 15.12
CA GLN A 69 -17.36 -1.34 14.64
C GLN A 69 -16.41 -0.99 13.50
N MET A 70 -15.13 -1.36 13.59
CA MET A 70 -14.17 -1.11 12.53
C MET A 70 -14.53 -1.87 11.25
N LEU A 71 -14.95 -3.13 11.37
CA LEU A 71 -15.38 -3.94 10.23
C LEU A 71 -16.66 -3.36 9.59
N ALA A 72 -17.62 -2.92 10.37
CA ALA A 72 -18.84 -2.31 9.87
C ALA A 72 -18.55 -1.04 9.05
N ILE A 73 -17.68 -0.16 9.54
CA ILE A 73 -17.25 1.04 8.82
C ILE A 73 -16.51 0.68 7.52
N ARG A 74 -15.62 -0.31 7.57
CA ARG A 74 -14.92 -0.82 6.38
C ARG A 74 -15.90 -1.32 5.32
N ASP A 75 -16.88 -2.09 5.75
CA ASP A 75 -17.87 -2.68 4.84
C ASP A 75 -18.78 -1.62 4.24
N GLU A 76 -19.13 -0.57 4.99
CA GLU A 76 -19.86 0.60 4.49
C GLU A 76 -19.09 1.33 3.39
N TYR A 77 -17.80 1.65 3.60
CA TYR A 77 -16.97 2.28 2.57
C TYR A 77 -16.75 1.39 1.34
N ASN A 78 -16.60 0.07 1.52
CA ASN A 78 -16.49 -0.85 0.41
C ASN A 78 -17.78 -0.91 -0.42
N LYS A 79 -18.94 -0.92 0.24
CA LYS A 79 -20.23 -0.86 -0.42
C LYS A 79 -20.39 0.44 -1.21
N GLU A 80 -20.13 1.58 -0.59
CA GLU A 80 -20.21 2.90 -1.20
C GLU A 80 -19.26 3.02 -2.42
N ARG A 81 -18.03 2.51 -2.30
CA ARG A 81 -17.08 2.45 -3.41
C ARG A 81 -17.67 1.70 -4.61
N ASN A 82 -18.27 0.54 -4.37
CA ASN A 82 -18.84 -0.28 -5.43
C ASN A 82 -20.06 0.40 -6.07
N GLU A 83 -20.93 1.00 -5.27
CA GLU A 83 -22.12 1.74 -5.74
C GLU A 83 -21.75 2.95 -6.60
N LYS A 84 -20.69 3.66 -6.22
CA LYS A 84 -20.17 4.82 -6.96
C LYS A 84 -19.24 4.45 -8.12
N GLY A 85 -18.85 3.18 -8.25
CA GLY A 85 -17.95 2.72 -9.28
C GLY A 85 -16.55 3.33 -9.19
N VAL A 86 -16.07 3.66 -7.96
CA VAL A 86 -14.74 4.26 -7.75
C VAL A 86 -13.68 3.22 -8.04
N LYS A 87 -12.79 3.54 -8.96
CA LYS A 87 -11.71 2.65 -9.39
C LYS A 87 -10.58 2.59 -8.36
N SER A 88 -9.86 1.49 -8.33
CA SER A 88 -8.72 1.30 -7.42
C SER A 88 -7.62 2.35 -7.60
N GLU A 89 -7.41 2.79 -8.83
CA GLU A 89 -6.42 3.83 -9.18
C GLU A 89 -6.74 5.22 -8.61
N ASP A 90 -8.01 5.45 -8.22
CA ASP A 90 -8.48 6.71 -7.67
C ASP A 90 -8.59 6.70 -6.14
N LEU A 91 -8.16 5.61 -5.48
CA LEU A 91 -8.27 5.45 -4.03
C LEU A 91 -7.05 5.94 -3.26
N PHE A 92 -5.90 6.04 -3.92
CA PHE A 92 -4.64 6.40 -3.30
C PHE A 92 -4.00 7.58 -4.02
N GLY A 93 -3.62 8.59 -3.28
CA GLY A 93 -3.04 9.80 -3.84
C GLY A 93 -2.63 10.79 -2.77
N ARG A 94 -2.09 11.92 -3.22
CA ARG A 94 -1.72 13.03 -2.35
C ARG A 94 -2.95 13.84 -1.97
N LYS A 95 -2.81 14.63 -0.91
CA LYS A 95 -3.81 15.61 -0.55
C LYS A 95 -4.02 16.60 -1.70
N GLY A 96 -5.26 16.71 -2.17
CA GLY A 96 -5.63 17.55 -3.32
C GLY A 96 -5.72 16.79 -4.66
N GLU A 97 -5.14 15.60 -4.77
CA GLU A 97 -5.28 14.72 -5.94
C GLU A 97 -6.52 13.82 -5.81
N ILE A 98 -6.82 13.39 -4.59
CA ILE A 98 -8.00 12.61 -4.27
C ILE A 98 -8.84 13.31 -3.19
N THR A 99 -10.12 13.01 -3.16
CA THR A 99 -11.03 13.54 -2.14
C THR A 99 -10.84 12.84 -0.79
N PRO A 100 -11.24 13.45 0.33
CA PRO A 100 -11.27 12.77 1.63
C PRO A 100 -12.08 11.47 1.60
N GLU A 101 -13.16 11.42 0.85
CA GLU A 101 -14.02 10.25 0.69
C GLU A 101 -13.29 9.11 -0.03
N GLN A 102 -12.63 9.40 -1.16
CA GLN A 102 -11.78 8.44 -1.86
C GLN A 102 -10.66 7.90 -0.96
N ASN A 103 -10.03 8.79 -0.18
CA ASN A 103 -9.01 8.37 0.79
C ASN A 103 -9.57 7.42 1.85
N ASN A 104 -10.76 7.66 2.37
CA ASN A 104 -11.41 6.78 3.34
C ASN A 104 -11.77 5.42 2.72
N MET A 105 -12.28 5.41 1.49
CA MET A 105 -12.49 4.17 0.73
C MET A 105 -11.17 3.41 0.50
N GLY A 106 -10.08 4.12 0.20
CA GLY A 106 -8.76 3.54 0.05
C GLY A 106 -8.27 2.87 1.34
N VAL A 107 -8.45 3.52 2.49
CA VAL A 107 -8.11 2.94 3.80
C VAL A 107 -8.95 1.69 4.11
N ALA A 108 -10.21 1.68 3.71
CA ALA A 108 -11.09 0.51 3.88
C ALA A 108 -10.65 -0.69 3.04
N VAL A 109 -10.09 -0.46 1.86
CA VAL A 109 -9.51 -1.51 0.99
C VAL A 109 -8.17 -2.00 1.52
N GLY A 110 -7.31 -1.07 1.98
CA GLY A 110 -6.00 -1.42 2.53
C GLY A 110 -5.16 -0.18 2.83
N ILE A 111 -4.35 -0.25 3.87
CA ILE A 111 -3.46 0.84 4.28
C ILE A 111 -2.18 0.81 3.44
N GLY A 112 -1.72 1.99 3.01
CA GLY A 112 -0.40 2.17 2.40
C GLY A 112 -0.36 1.91 0.91
N GLY A 113 -1.50 2.00 0.23
CA GLY A 113 -1.55 1.99 -1.22
C GLY A 113 -0.77 3.18 -1.80
N LEU A 114 -0.08 2.94 -2.91
CA LEU A 114 0.70 3.96 -3.61
C LEU A 114 -0.22 4.77 -4.55
N PRO A 115 0.11 6.05 -4.82
CA PRO A 115 -0.51 6.78 -5.92
C PRO A 115 -0.38 6.03 -7.24
N LYS A 116 -1.28 6.24 -8.17
CA LYS A 116 -1.36 5.53 -9.47
C LYS A 116 -0.09 5.59 -10.31
N GLU A 117 0.74 6.62 -10.13
CA GLU A 117 2.05 6.72 -10.77
C GLU A 117 3.07 5.71 -10.19
N GLY A 118 2.81 5.21 -8.99
CA GLY A 118 3.66 4.23 -8.30
C GLY A 118 3.14 2.80 -8.38
N ALA A 119 1.83 2.61 -8.36
CA ALA A 119 1.22 1.29 -8.50
C ALA A 119 -0.27 1.37 -8.83
N VAL A 120 -0.75 0.38 -9.57
CA VAL A 120 -2.18 0.14 -9.78
C VAL A 120 -2.55 -1.19 -9.14
N TYR A 121 -3.63 -1.18 -8.36
CA TYR A 121 -4.13 -2.36 -7.66
C TYR A 121 -5.41 -2.85 -8.31
N LEU A 122 -5.42 -4.10 -8.71
CA LEU A 122 -6.60 -4.77 -9.26
C LEU A 122 -7.08 -5.84 -8.28
N PHE A 123 -8.37 -5.88 -8.06
CA PHE A 123 -8.98 -6.85 -7.16
C PHE A 123 -9.89 -7.79 -7.96
N TYR A 124 -9.74 -9.08 -7.73
CA TYR A 124 -10.60 -10.10 -8.29
C TYR A 124 -11.10 -11.00 -7.16
N THR A 125 -12.40 -11.17 -7.09
CA THR A 125 -13.03 -12.12 -6.16
C THR A 125 -13.47 -13.34 -6.97
N PRO A 126 -12.95 -14.54 -6.66
CA PRO A 126 -13.38 -15.76 -7.32
C PRO A 126 -14.90 -15.99 -7.21
N ILE A 127 -15.52 -16.43 -8.26
CA ILE A 127 -16.98 -16.69 -8.33
C ILE A 127 -17.37 -18.03 -7.71
N SER A 128 -16.41 -18.95 -7.58
CA SER A 128 -16.58 -20.26 -6.93
C SER A 128 -15.24 -20.77 -6.40
N SER A 129 -15.25 -21.90 -5.72
CA SER A 129 -14.06 -22.64 -5.29
C SER A 129 -13.45 -23.53 -6.39
N ASP A 130 -14.09 -23.61 -7.54
CA ASP A 130 -13.57 -24.41 -8.68
C ASP A 130 -12.33 -23.74 -9.27
N PRO A 131 -11.45 -24.51 -9.96
CA PRO A 131 -10.32 -23.95 -10.67
C PRO A 131 -10.75 -22.89 -11.68
N GLN A 132 -10.12 -21.73 -11.62
CA GLN A 132 -10.41 -20.59 -12.48
C GLN A 132 -9.15 -20.14 -13.20
N SER A 133 -9.32 -19.55 -14.37
CA SER A 133 -8.23 -18.95 -15.13
C SER A 133 -8.41 -17.45 -15.23
N LEU A 134 -7.38 -16.69 -14.86
CA LEU A 134 -7.34 -15.24 -14.97
C LEU A 134 -6.28 -14.85 -16.00
N THR A 135 -6.70 -14.15 -17.05
CA THR A 135 -5.77 -13.59 -18.03
C THR A 135 -5.62 -12.10 -17.83
N LEU A 136 -4.41 -11.66 -17.52
CA LEU A 136 -4.07 -10.25 -17.42
C LEU A 136 -3.36 -9.82 -18.70
N LYS A 137 -3.83 -8.74 -19.31
CA LYS A 137 -3.23 -8.15 -20.52
C LYS A 137 -2.47 -6.88 -20.14
N ASP A 138 -1.46 -6.57 -20.92
CA ASP A 138 -0.69 -5.32 -20.81
C ASP A 138 -0.11 -5.10 -19.41
N VAL A 139 0.27 -6.19 -18.73
CA VAL A 139 0.94 -6.08 -17.43
C VAL A 139 2.33 -5.47 -17.61
N PRO A 140 2.70 -4.49 -16.77
CA PRO A 140 4.01 -3.88 -16.86
C PRO A 140 5.09 -4.94 -16.58
N ASN A 141 6.05 -5.03 -17.49
CA ASN A 141 7.18 -5.95 -17.38
C ASN A 141 8.43 -5.29 -17.95
N GLY A 142 9.49 -5.23 -17.17
CA GLY A 142 10.75 -4.60 -17.58
C GLY A 142 11.55 -4.07 -16.40
N ASP A 143 12.67 -3.40 -16.71
CA ASP A 143 13.64 -2.95 -15.71
C ASP A 143 13.08 -1.95 -14.68
N ASN A 144 12.05 -1.20 -15.05
CA ASN A 144 11.47 -0.15 -14.20
C ASN A 144 10.04 -0.46 -13.73
N ALA A 145 9.53 -1.65 -14.01
CA ALA A 145 8.17 -2.02 -13.63
C ALA A 145 8.08 -3.51 -13.31
N PHE A 146 7.20 -3.86 -12.38
CA PHE A 146 6.91 -5.24 -12.05
C PHE A 146 5.42 -5.42 -11.83
N TRP A 147 4.97 -6.65 -11.88
CA TRP A 147 3.64 -7.05 -11.46
C TRP A 147 3.73 -8.15 -10.40
N SER A 148 2.73 -8.24 -9.57
CA SER A 148 2.53 -9.35 -8.65
C SER A 148 1.05 -9.69 -8.52
N LEU A 149 0.77 -10.97 -8.33
CA LEU A 149 -0.53 -11.51 -7.99
C LEU A 149 -0.42 -12.16 -6.63
N THR A 150 -1.25 -11.74 -5.68
CA THR A 150 -1.27 -12.32 -4.34
C THR A 150 -2.67 -12.83 -4.03
N VAL A 151 -2.75 -14.04 -3.51
CA VAL A 151 -4.00 -14.68 -3.09
C VAL A 151 -4.17 -14.49 -1.59
N TYR A 152 -5.33 -14.00 -1.22
CA TYR A 152 -5.71 -13.78 0.17
C TYR A 152 -6.94 -14.64 0.52
N ASP A 153 -7.02 -15.05 1.78
CA ASP A 153 -8.23 -15.64 2.31
C ASP A 153 -9.32 -14.57 2.58
N LYS A 154 -10.47 -15.00 3.08
CA LYS A 154 -11.60 -14.12 3.40
C LYS A 154 -11.29 -13.09 4.49
N ASP A 155 -10.28 -13.33 5.32
CA ASP A 155 -9.86 -12.46 6.41
C ASP A 155 -8.72 -11.50 5.99
N GLY A 156 -8.24 -11.62 4.73
CA GLY A 156 -7.21 -10.75 4.15
C GLY A 156 -5.78 -11.20 4.42
N PHE A 157 -5.58 -12.44 4.83
CA PHE A 157 -4.24 -13.01 4.99
C PHE A 157 -3.81 -13.79 3.74
N PRO A 158 -2.51 -13.79 3.40
CA PRO A 158 -1.98 -14.62 2.32
C PRO A 158 -2.36 -16.08 2.53
N SER A 159 -2.87 -16.73 1.49
CA SER A 159 -3.44 -18.07 1.57
C SER A 159 -2.83 -19.03 0.55
N GLY A 160 -2.60 -20.28 1.01
CA GLY A 160 -2.04 -21.35 0.19
C GLY A 160 -0.51 -21.38 0.19
N ASP A 161 0.06 -22.48 -0.30
CA ASP A 161 1.51 -22.69 -0.39
C ASP A 161 2.16 -21.75 -1.42
N LEU A 162 1.43 -21.42 -2.49
CA LEU A 162 1.82 -20.46 -3.52
C LEU A 162 0.86 -19.28 -3.51
N PHE A 163 0.97 -18.43 -2.52
CA PHE A 163 0.11 -17.25 -2.37
C PHE A 163 0.56 -16.04 -3.19
N ASN A 164 1.76 -16.05 -3.75
CA ASN A 164 2.30 -14.93 -4.53
C ASN A 164 2.99 -15.42 -5.79
N LEU A 165 2.65 -14.79 -6.90
CA LEU A 165 3.33 -14.91 -8.19
C LEU A 165 3.69 -13.49 -8.65
N ASN A 166 4.88 -13.30 -9.18
CA ASN A 166 5.33 -11.99 -9.65
C ASN A 166 6.28 -12.09 -10.84
N SER A 167 6.57 -10.95 -11.46
CA SER A 167 7.41 -10.87 -12.65
C SER A 167 8.85 -11.38 -12.47
N ALA A 168 9.37 -11.44 -11.23
CA ALA A 168 10.70 -11.99 -10.96
C ALA A 168 10.74 -13.52 -11.02
N PHE A 169 9.60 -14.19 -10.79
CA PHE A 169 9.49 -15.66 -10.78
C PHE A 169 8.71 -16.21 -11.98
N ALA A 170 7.86 -15.40 -12.59
CA ALA A 170 7.16 -15.80 -13.81
C ALA A 170 8.16 -15.83 -14.96
N LYS A 171 8.59 -17.02 -15.32
CA LYS A 171 9.30 -17.21 -16.57
C LYS A 171 8.26 -17.14 -17.69
N THR A 172 8.44 -16.18 -18.59
CA THR A 172 7.74 -16.12 -19.87
C THR A 172 8.13 -17.28 -20.76
#